data_9818555845abe475301999ee44ee4d84
#
_entry.id   9818555845abe475301999ee44ee4d84
#
_cell.length_a   1.000
_cell.length_b   1.000
_cell.length_c   1.000
_cell.angle_alpha   90.00
_cell.angle_beta   90.00
_cell.angle_gamma   90.00
#
_symmetry.space_group_name_H-M   'P 1'
#
loop_
_entity.id
_entity.type
_entity.pdbx_description
1 polymer ?
#
loop_
_entity_poly.entity_id
_entity_poly.type
_entity_poly.pdbx_seq_one_letter_code
_entity_poly.pdbx_strand_id
1 'polypeptide(L)'
;MKKFLSFATLTVTIFLLVACGSSSKSENSASSDKVELSSKPKIDGFHYYGDIPKNPKRIASLSSTYTGYLLQLGFDPVTVTSYDAKNPVLKKKVKNAKVLMPEDLESIAKQKPDLIVVDASDKNIDELKKIAPTIAIDYGKNDYLEILNRFGQIFGKEKEADQWIADWKSKTADIGKQLKEKLGQNVTFTVVGLYEKEIYLFGNNWGRGGEVIYKSLGFDAPQKVKDEVFPSGYLQVSQETVSEYIGDYVLVAAEDDKTGSALYESDVWKSIPAVQQNHILKVDANAFYFNDPLTLEYELKIIQDGLEKMN
;
A
#
# COMPACT_ATOMS: atom_id res chain seq x y z
N MET A 1 -71.49 46.52 -0.99
CA MET A 1 -72.69 46.13 -0.19
C MET A 1 -72.24 45.18 0.89
N LYS A 2 -72.55 45.58 2.15
CA LYS A 2 -72.78 44.74 3.34
C LYS A 2 -71.76 43.71 3.71
N LYS A 3 -71.02 43.89 4.74
CA LYS A 3 -71.30 43.99 6.21
C LYS A 3 -70.94 42.67 6.93
N PHE A 4 -70.07 42.79 7.95
CA PHE A 4 -70.15 42.34 9.36
C PHE A 4 -69.98 40.81 9.58
N LEU A 5 -69.37 40.27 10.65
CA LEU A 5 -69.05 40.75 12.02
C LEU A 5 -68.16 39.75 12.71
N SER A 6 -67.20 40.23 13.40
CA SER A 6 -66.58 39.84 14.64
C SER A 6 -67.26 38.81 15.53
N PHE A 7 -66.54 37.91 16.17
CA PHE A 7 -66.73 37.62 17.60
C PHE A 7 -65.42 37.05 18.19
N ALA A 8 -64.95 37.73 19.17
CA ALA A 8 -63.87 37.35 20.10
C ALA A 8 -64.55 36.55 21.23
N THR A 9 -63.76 35.55 21.73
CA THR A 9 -64.04 35.06 23.11
C THR A 9 -62.70 34.68 23.75
N LEU A 10 -62.50 35.36 24.82
CA LEU A 10 -61.52 35.32 25.87
C LEU A 10 -61.96 34.26 26.90
N THR A 11 -61.01 33.44 27.41
CA THR A 11 -61.07 32.89 28.77
C THR A 11 -59.75 32.18 29.09
N VAL A 12 -58.94 32.77 29.91
CA VAL A 12 -58.72 32.63 31.36
C VAL A 12 -57.76 31.50 31.74
N THR A 13 -56.66 31.98 32.20
CA THR A 13 -55.57 31.56 33.07
C THR A 13 -55.94 30.52 34.13
N ILE A 14 -55.06 29.53 34.33
CA ILE A 14 -54.77 28.98 35.66
C ILE A 14 -53.29 28.74 35.77
N PHE A 15 -52.65 29.51 36.69
CA PHE A 15 -51.34 29.29 37.27
C PHE A 15 -51.44 28.16 38.29
N LEU A 16 -50.51 27.20 38.25
CA LEU A 16 -50.11 26.44 39.42
C LEU A 16 -48.62 26.35 39.45
N LEU A 17 -48.04 27.15 40.32
CA LEU A 17 -46.68 27.04 40.85
C LEU A 17 -46.65 25.87 41.82
N VAL A 18 -45.76 24.93 41.60
CA VAL A 18 -45.17 24.11 42.67
C VAL A 18 -43.68 24.23 42.59
N ALA A 19 -43.11 24.92 43.52
CA ALA A 19 -41.68 24.92 43.83
C ALA A 19 -41.40 23.76 44.79
N CYS A 20 -40.30 23.05 44.55
CA CYS A 20 -39.25 22.72 45.53
C CYS A 20 -38.47 21.48 45.13
N GLY A 21 -37.18 21.58 45.21
CA GLY A 21 -36.31 20.40 45.32
C GLY A 21 -35.03 20.48 44.48
N SER A 22 -34.06 21.27 44.99
CA SER A 22 -32.67 21.21 44.54
C SER A 22 -32.08 19.81 44.69
N SER A 23 -31.53 19.29 43.64
CA SER A 23 -30.37 18.37 43.68
C SER A 23 -29.65 18.46 42.35
N SER A 24 -28.60 19.25 42.32
CA SER A 24 -27.61 19.28 41.27
C SER A 24 -26.88 17.93 41.23
N LYS A 25 -27.31 17.04 40.34
CA LYS A 25 -26.44 15.99 39.79
C LYS A 25 -25.96 16.46 38.45
N SER A 26 -24.71 16.87 38.42
CA SER A 26 -23.93 16.97 37.18
C SER A 26 -23.84 15.57 36.57
N GLU A 27 -24.72 15.30 35.64
CA GLU A 27 -24.50 14.18 34.72
C GLU A 27 -23.42 14.61 33.76
N ASN A 28 -22.22 14.15 34.05
CA ASN A 28 -21.17 14.01 33.07
C ASN A 28 -21.72 13.05 32.00
N SER A 29 -22.34 13.60 30.96
CA SER A 29 -22.54 12.88 29.73
C SER A 29 -21.18 12.69 29.10
N ALA A 30 -20.49 11.60 29.46
CA ALA A 30 -19.48 11.01 28.65
C ALA A 30 -20.18 10.71 27.32
N SER A 31 -19.91 11.50 26.29
CA SER A 31 -20.25 11.18 24.92
C SER A 31 -19.50 9.88 24.63
N SER A 32 -20.23 8.77 24.66
CA SER A 32 -19.74 7.55 24.08
C SER A 32 -19.64 7.84 22.58
N ASP A 33 -18.45 8.17 22.12
CA ASP A 33 -18.16 8.25 20.68
C ASP A 33 -18.60 6.90 20.08
N LYS A 34 -19.77 6.89 19.44
CA LYS A 34 -20.23 5.71 18.73
C LYS A 34 -19.23 5.46 17.60
N VAL A 35 -18.53 4.35 17.68
CA VAL A 35 -17.61 3.92 16.62
C VAL A 35 -18.43 3.74 15.35
N GLU A 36 -18.18 4.57 14.34
CA GLU A 36 -18.77 4.39 13.02
C GLU A 36 -18.13 3.17 12.36
N LEU A 37 -18.99 2.22 11.93
CA LEU A 37 -18.52 0.98 11.31
C LEU A 37 -18.44 1.11 9.79
N SER A 38 -17.45 0.44 9.21
CA SER A 38 -17.31 0.26 7.77
C SER A 38 -18.50 -0.55 7.22
N SER A 39 -18.92 -0.24 6.01
CA SER A 39 -19.92 -1.01 5.27
C SER A 39 -19.47 -2.45 4.95
N LYS A 40 -18.21 -2.81 5.16
CA LYS A 40 -17.59 -4.08 4.76
C LYS A 40 -17.92 -4.41 3.31
N PRO A 41 -17.51 -3.59 2.35
CA PRO A 41 -17.83 -3.84 0.95
C PRO A 41 -17.33 -5.23 0.56
N LYS A 42 -18.16 -5.98 -0.20
CA LYS A 42 -17.78 -7.31 -0.68
C LYS A 42 -16.70 -7.15 -1.78
N ILE A 43 -15.45 -7.31 -1.40
CA ILE A 43 -14.28 -7.15 -2.28
C ILE A 43 -13.59 -8.52 -2.40
N ASP A 44 -13.32 -8.93 -3.62
CA ASP A 44 -12.56 -10.16 -3.85
C ASP A 44 -11.15 -10.04 -3.28
N GLY A 45 -10.71 -11.06 -2.56
CA GLY A 45 -9.40 -11.06 -1.88
C GLY A 45 -9.34 -10.30 -0.57
N PHE A 46 -10.48 -9.76 -0.06
CA PHE A 46 -10.55 -9.13 1.26
C PHE A 46 -11.45 -9.94 2.20
N HIS A 47 -10.93 -10.33 3.33
CA HIS A 47 -11.62 -11.11 4.35
C HIS A 47 -11.76 -10.29 5.62
N TYR A 48 -13.00 -10.17 6.13
CA TYR A 48 -13.32 -9.33 7.29
C TYR A 48 -13.70 -10.19 8.48
N TYR A 49 -13.03 -9.98 9.60
CA TYR A 49 -13.30 -10.65 10.87
C TYR A 49 -13.67 -9.60 11.92
N GLY A 50 -14.86 -9.71 12.50
CA GLY A 50 -15.40 -8.75 13.46
C GLY A 50 -15.93 -7.46 12.80
N ASP A 51 -16.22 -6.46 13.60
CA ASP A 51 -16.80 -5.19 13.19
C ASP A 51 -15.71 -4.17 12.86
N ILE A 52 -15.45 -3.97 11.59
CA ILE A 52 -14.39 -3.11 11.09
C ILE A 52 -14.75 -1.64 11.34
N PRO A 53 -13.97 -0.86 12.12
CA PRO A 53 -14.20 0.57 12.29
C PRO A 53 -13.93 1.33 11.00
N LYS A 54 -14.77 2.31 10.67
CA LYS A 54 -14.56 3.17 9.49
C LYS A 54 -13.38 4.13 9.67
N ASN A 55 -13.12 4.54 10.90
CA ASN A 55 -12.03 5.46 11.24
C ASN A 55 -11.20 4.90 12.41
N PRO A 56 -10.44 3.83 12.17
CA PRO A 56 -9.62 3.21 13.20
C PRO A 56 -8.56 4.19 13.73
N LYS A 57 -8.28 4.10 15.04
CA LYS A 57 -7.30 4.97 15.72
C LYS A 57 -6.02 4.24 16.08
N ARG A 58 -6.06 2.94 16.17
CA ARG A 58 -4.97 2.10 16.63
C ARG A 58 -4.79 0.88 15.74
N ILE A 59 -4.26 1.12 14.56
CA ILE A 59 -4.07 0.06 13.57
C ILE A 59 -2.78 -0.73 13.88
N ALA A 60 -2.88 -2.05 13.93
CA ALA A 60 -1.73 -2.94 13.80
C ALA A 60 -1.60 -3.38 12.33
N SER A 61 -0.65 -2.80 11.61
CA SER A 61 -0.30 -3.20 10.26
C SER A 61 0.75 -4.30 10.33
N LEU A 62 0.33 -5.54 10.16
CA LEU A 62 1.16 -6.74 10.32
C LEU A 62 1.59 -7.35 8.98
N SER A 63 1.39 -6.62 7.90
CA SER A 63 1.95 -6.89 6.58
C SER A 63 2.60 -5.64 6.04
N SER A 64 3.86 -5.74 5.64
CA SER A 64 4.60 -4.63 5.03
C SER A 64 3.96 -4.13 3.74
N THR A 65 3.22 -4.98 3.05
CA THR A 65 2.53 -4.61 1.81
C THR A 65 1.53 -3.47 2.01
N TYR A 66 0.85 -3.40 3.17
CA TYR A 66 -0.32 -2.50 3.33
C TYR A 66 -0.05 -1.26 4.16
N THR A 67 1.08 -1.17 4.86
CA THR A 67 1.41 -0.03 5.74
C THR A 67 1.41 1.31 5.00
N GLY A 68 2.06 1.37 3.84
CA GLY A 68 2.14 2.62 3.07
C GLY A 68 0.80 3.09 2.49
N TYR A 69 -0.12 2.17 2.18
CA TYR A 69 -1.50 2.51 1.78
C TYR A 69 -2.28 3.17 2.91
N LEU A 70 -2.17 2.63 4.14
CA LEU A 70 -2.78 3.21 5.33
C LEU A 70 -2.24 4.61 5.61
N LEU A 71 -0.91 4.78 5.53
CA LEU A 71 -0.25 6.08 5.69
C LEU A 71 -0.71 7.08 4.61
N GLN A 72 -0.88 6.65 3.36
CA GLN A 72 -1.35 7.49 2.25
C GLN A 72 -2.77 8.01 2.53
N LEU A 73 -3.62 7.21 3.15
CA LEU A 73 -4.99 7.59 3.51
C LEU A 73 -5.08 8.34 4.85
N GLY A 74 -3.94 8.71 5.45
CA GLY A 74 -3.85 9.52 6.66
C GLY A 74 -4.01 8.76 7.97
N PHE A 75 -3.79 7.44 7.97
CA PHE A 75 -3.74 6.64 9.19
C PHE A 75 -2.30 6.49 9.70
N ASP A 76 -2.13 6.53 11.01
CA ASP A 76 -0.85 6.31 11.67
C ASP A 76 -0.88 4.97 12.42
N PRO A 77 -0.34 3.86 11.85
CA PRO A 77 -0.32 2.58 12.54
C PRO A 77 0.47 2.62 13.83
N VAL A 78 -0.06 2.00 14.91
CA VAL A 78 0.63 1.87 16.20
C VAL A 78 1.59 0.68 16.24
N THR A 79 1.43 -0.23 15.28
CA THR A 79 2.28 -1.40 15.09
C THR A 79 2.55 -1.60 13.61
N VAL A 80 3.80 -1.89 13.27
CA VAL A 80 4.28 -2.14 11.91
C VAL A 80 5.30 -3.29 11.91
N THR A 81 5.64 -3.81 10.74
CA THR A 81 6.63 -4.88 10.60
C THR A 81 8.07 -4.35 10.61
N SER A 82 9.03 -5.26 10.74
CA SER A 82 10.46 -4.94 10.63
C SER A 82 10.84 -4.45 9.23
N TYR A 83 10.13 -4.87 8.20
CA TYR A 83 10.33 -4.41 6.82
C TYR A 83 9.95 -2.93 6.67
N ASP A 84 8.81 -2.50 7.23
CA ASP A 84 8.40 -1.09 7.23
C ASP A 84 9.42 -0.19 7.92
N ALA A 85 9.96 -0.66 9.05
CA ALA A 85 10.95 0.07 9.83
C ALA A 85 12.32 0.19 9.11
N LYS A 86 12.65 -0.74 8.22
CA LYS A 86 13.84 -0.70 7.37
C LYS A 86 13.65 0.13 6.10
N ASN A 87 12.42 0.23 5.57
CA ASN A 87 12.13 0.97 4.35
C ASN A 87 12.55 2.45 4.49
N PRO A 88 13.47 2.96 3.65
CA PRO A 88 13.98 4.33 3.76
C PRO A 88 12.90 5.41 3.60
N VAL A 89 11.79 5.09 2.92
CA VAL A 89 10.64 5.98 2.71
C VAL A 89 9.73 6.00 3.94
N LEU A 90 9.36 4.81 4.45
CA LEU A 90 8.38 4.67 5.52
C LEU A 90 8.96 4.89 6.92
N LYS A 91 10.23 4.54 7.17
CA LYS A 91 10.85 4.53 8.52
C LYS A 91 10.66 5.81 9.32
N LYS A 92 10.67 6.99 8.67
CA LYS A 92 10.46 8.26 9.37
C LYS A 92 8.99 8.46 9.78
N LYS A 93 8.06 7.95 8.98
CA LYS A 93 6.61 8.03 9.22
C LYS A 93 6.19 7.07 10.33
N VAL A 94 6.77 5.88 10.37
CA VAL A 94 6.45 4.83 11.35
C VAL A 94 7.35 4.82 12.60
N LYS A 95 8.18 5.83 12.80
CA LYS A 95 9.19 5.88 13.89
C LYS A 95 8.62 5.72 15.30
N ASN A 96 7.35 6.04 15.51
CA ASN A 96 6.65 5.93 16.80
C ASN A 96 5.88 4.61 16.92
N ALA A 97 5.76 3.83 15.86
CA ALA A 97 5.09 2.55 15.89
C ALA A 97 5.95 1.48 16.56
N LYS A 98 5.30 0.52 17.22
CA LYS A 98 5.98 -0.66 17.76
C LYS A 98 6.26 -1.63 16.61
N VAL A 99 7.51 -2.04 16.47
CA VAL A 99 7.89 -3.04 15.48
C VAL A 99 7.58 -4.43 16.04
N LEU A 100 6.65 -5.14 15.41
CA LEU A 100 6.20 -6.49 15.78
C LEU A 100 5.89 -7.31 14.52
N MET A 101 6.00 -8.61 14.64
CA MET A 101 5.58 -9.55 13.59
C MET A 101 4.26 -10.22 13.97
N PRO A 102 3.52 -10.83 13.04
CA PRO A 102 2.21 -11.45 13.32
C PRO A 102 2.21 -12.51 14.44
N GLU A 103 3.34 -13.17 14.68
CA GLU A 103 3.52 -14.16 15.76
C GLU A 103 3.65 -13.56 17.16
N ASP A 104 3.91 -12.24 17.28
CA ASP A 104 4.09 -11.54 18.57
C ASP A 104 2.75 -11.22 19.26
N LEU A 105 1.84 -12.17 19.33
CA LEU A 105 0.42 -12.03 19.72
C LEU A 105 0.23 -11.25 21.03
N GLU A 106 0.99 -11.60 22.10
CA GLU A 106 0.89 -10.93 23.39
C GLU A 106 1.30 -9.45 23.29
N SER A 107 2.37 -9.17 22.56
CA SER A 107 2.87 -7.81 22.35
C SER A 107 1.91 -6.97 21.51
N ILE A 108 1.27 -7.58 20.50
CA ILE A 108 0.22 -6.94 19.69
C ILE A 108 -0.99 -6.61 20.56
N ALA A 109 -1.47 -7.54 21.40
CA ALA A 109 -2.58 -7.30 22.31
C ALA A 109 -2.30 -6.15 23.30
N LYS A 110 -1.05 -6.02 23.80
CA LYS A 110 -0.62 -4.90 24.65
C LYS A 110 -0.71 -3.53 23.96
N GLN A 111 -0.64 -3.48 22.62
CA GLN A 111 -0.84 -2.24 21.87
C GLN A 111 -2.32 -1.85 21.79
N LYS A 112 -3.26 -2.72 22.18
CA LYS A 112 -4.71 -2.49 22.15
C LYS A 112 -5.17 -1.96 20.77
N PRO A 113 -4.90 -2.69 19.68
CA PRO A 113 -5.37 -2.26 18.37
C PRO A 113 -6.90 -2.27 18.31
N ASP A 114 -7.47 -1.35 17.54
CA ASP A 114 -8.89 -1.37 17.17
C ASP A 114 -9.11 -1.93 15.75
N LEU A 115 -8.00 -2.16 15.02
CA LEU A 115 -7.97 -2.82 13.73
C LEU A 115 -6.62 -3.52 13.54
N ILE A 116 -6.66 -4.71 12.94
CA ILE A 116 -5.49 -5.43 12.44
C ILE A 116 -5.61 -5.55 10.93
N VAL A 117 -4.51 -5.32 10.20
CA VAL A 117 -4.38 -5.57 8.76
C VAL A 117 -3.24 -6.55 8.55
N VAL A 118 -3.48 -7.63 7.83
CA VAL A 118 -2.54 -8.77 7.70
C VAL A 118 -2.71 -9.46 6.33
N ASP A 119 -1.73 -10.25 5.91
CA ASP A 119 -1.87 -11.12 4.74
C ASP A 119 -2.81 -12.30 5.03
N ALA A 120 -3.67 -12.67 4.06
CA ALA A 120 -4.62 -13.76 4.23
C ALA A 120 -3.96 -15.15 4.35
N SER A 121 -2.70 -15.27 3.95
CA SER A 121 -1.88 -16.47 4.12
C SER A 121 -1.23 -16.60 5.51
N ASP A 122 -1.38 -15.58 6.39
CA ASP A 122 -0.75 -15.64 7.71
C ASP A 122 -1.39 -16.72 8.60
N LYS A 123 -0.55 -17.56 9.19
CA LYS A 123 -0.98 -18.69 10.03
C LYS A 123 -1.59 -18.27 11.37
N ASN A 124 -1.40 -17.01 11.79
CA ASN A 124 -1.85 -16.52 13.10
C ASN A 124 -3.22 -15.80 13.02
N ILE A 125 -3.90 -15.77 11.87
CA ILE A 125 -5.17 -15.05 11.70
C ILE A 125 -6.21 -15.47 12.74
N ASP A 126 -6.30 -16.76 13.07
CA ASP A 126 -7.25 -17.29 14.04
C ASP A 126 -7.03 -16.75 15.47
N GLU A 127 -5.80 -16.39 15.81
CA GLU A 127 -5.46 -15.76 17.08
C GLU A 127 -5.58 -14.22 16.98
N LEU A 128 -5.12 -13.62 15.88
CA LEU A 128 -5.18 -12.18 15.66
C LEU A 128 -6.62 -11.65 15.71
N LYS A 129 -7.58 -12.34 15.09
CA LYS A 129 -9.00 -11.95 15.11
C LYS A 129 -9.66 -12.01 16.50
N LYS A 130 -9.02 -12.65 17.49
CA LYS A 130 -9.45 -12.63 18.89
C LYS A 130 -8.97 -11.38 19.61
N ILE A 131 -7.91 -10.71 19.10
CA ILE A 131 -7.33 -9.50 19.68
C ILE A 131 -8.13 -8.28 19.23
N ALA A 132 -8.40 -8.15 17.93
CA ALA A 132 -9.14 -7.03 17.36
C ALA A 132 -9.83 -7.40 16.04
N PRO A 133 -10.81 -6.60 15.57
CA PRO A 133 -11.31 -6.70 14.20
C PRO A 133 -10.15 -6.76 13.20
N THR A 134 -10.23 -7.68 12.23
CA THR A 134 -9.11 -7.96 11.34
C THR A 134 -9.55 -7.93 9.88
N ILE A 135 -8.76 -7.28 9.04
CA ILE A 135 -8.82 -7.36 7.58
C ILE A 135 -7.64 -8.22 7.15
N ALA A 136 -7.91 -9.37 6.54
CA ALA A 136 -6.90 -10.21 5.91
C ALA A 136 -7.04 -10.13 4.38
N ILE A 137 -5.91 -9.98 3.67
CA ILE A 137 -5.91 -9.66 2.25
C ILE A 137 -5.08 -10.68 1.48
N ASP A 138 -5.65 -11.25 0.41
CA ASP A 138 -4.94 -12.15 -0.50
C ASP A 138 -3.94 -11.34 -1.33
N TYR A 139 -2.65 -11.61 -1.14
CA TYR A 139 -1.60 -10.95 -1.91
C TYR A 139 -1.70 -11.27 -3.40
N GLY A 140 -1.49 -10.28 -4.26
CA GLY A 140 -1.51 -10.43 -5.71
C GLY A 140 -2.90 -10.57 -6.35
N LYS A 141 -3.98 -10.64 -5.55
CA LYS A 141 -5.36 -10.76 -6.07
C LYS A 141 -5.86 -9.46 -6.67
N ASN A 142 -5.50 -8.34 -6.08
CA ASN A 142 -5.84 -7.00 -6.54
C ASN A 142 -4.57 -6.26 -7.01
N ASP A 143 -4.73 -5.43 -8.03
CA ASP A 143 -3.68 -4.52 -8.49
C ASP A 143 -3.36 -3.47 -7.41
N TYR A 144 -2.14 -2.93 -7.44
CA TYR A 144 -1.69 -1.94 -6.44
C TYR A 144 -2.59 -0.68 -6.38
N LEU A 145 -3.14 -0.21 -7.51
CA LEU A 145 -4.10 0.90 -7.51
C LEU A 145 -5.46 0.47 -6.98
N GLU A 146 -5.87 -0.77 -7.25
CA GLU A 146 -7.10 -1.33 -6.70
C GLU A 146 -7.03 -1.44 -5.18
N ILE A 147 -5.90 -1.87 -4.60
CA ILE A 147 -5.71 -1.92 -3.14
C ILE A 147 -5.98 -0.54 -2.51
N LEU A 148 -5.42 0.54 -3.07
CA LEU A 148 -5.67 1.89 -2.56
C LEU A 148 -7.16 2.28 -2.64
N ASN A 149 -7.79 2.02 -3.78
CA ASN A 149 -9.22 2.28 -3.97
C ASN A 149 -10.07 1.47 -2.97
N ARG A 150 -9.73 0.18 -2.74
CA ARG A 150 -10.45 -0.69 -1.79
C ARG A 150 -10.33 -0.20 -0.35
N PHE A 151 -9.15 0.21 0.08
CA PHE A 151 -8.99 0.85 1.39
C PHE A 151 -9.77 2.18 1.47
N GLY A 152 -9.80 2.97 0.38
CA GLY A 152 -10.66 4.15 0.28
C GLY A 152 -12.11 3.82 0.59
N GLN A 153 -12.67 2.79 -0.05
CA GLN A 153 -14.06 2.33 0.16
C GLN A 153 -14.30 1.83 1.59
N ILE A 154 -13.37 1.07 2.15
CA ILE A 154 -13.50 0.53 3.51
C ILE A 154 -13.53 1.65 4.55
N PHE A 155 -12.69 2.66 4.39
CA PHE A 155 -12.49 3.71 5.39
C PHE A 155 -13.21 5.04 5.07
N GLY A 156 -13.99 5.10 3.98
CA GLY A 156 -14.67 6.34 3.56
C GLY A 156 -13.68 7.42 3.11
N LYS A 157 -12.62 7.01 2.41
CA LYS A 157 -11.52 7.81 1.87
C LYS A 157 -11.43 7.72 0.35
N GLU A 158 -12.58 7.46 -0.31
CA GLU A 158 -12.64 7.26 -1.76
C GLU A 158 -12.06 8.45 -2.52
N LYS A 159 -12.39 9.66 -2.07
CA LYS A 159 -11.94 10.89 -2.74
C LYS A 159 -10.42 11.02 -2.71
N GLU A 160 -9.79 10.77 -1.58
CA GLU A 160 -8.34 10.83 -1.40
C GLU A 160 -7.65 9.74 -2.23
N ALA A 161 -8.21 8.52 -2.27
CA ALA A 161 -7.71 7.42 -3.07
C ALA A 161 -7.81 7.72 -4.58
N ASP A 162 -8.98 8.13 -5.06
CA ASP A 162 -9.23 8.42 -6.48
C ASP A 162 -8.37 9.57 -6.99
N GLN A 163 -8.19 10.62 -6.18
CA GLN A 163 -7.32 11.75 -6.53
C GLN A 163 -5.88 11.30 -6.72
N TRP A 164 -5.31 10.57 -5.76
CA TRP A 164 -3.94 10.07 -5.88
C TRP A 164 -3.78 9.16 -7.10
N ILE A 165 -4.73 8.25 -7.35
CA ILE A 165 -4.72 7.35 -8.50
C ILE A 165 -4.72 8.12 -9.83
N ALA A 166 -5.56 9.16 -9.93
CA ALA A 166 -5.65 9.99 -11.12
C ALA A 166 -4.34 10.75 -11.38
N ASP A 167 -3.78 11.38 -10.33
CA ASP A 167 -2.53 12.13 -10.41
C ASP A 167 -1.34 11.21 -10.75
N TRP A 168 -1.29 10.01 -10.14
CA TRP A 168 -0.29 8.99 -10.44
C TRP A 168 -0.33 8.57 -11.91
N LYS A 169 -1.51 8.21 -12.42
CA LYS A 169 -1.67 7.79 -13.83
C LYS A 169 -1.26 8.88 -14.80
N SER A 170 -1.67 10.13 -14.57
CA SER A 170 -1.30 11.25 -15.43
C SER A 170 0.21 11.46 -15.43
N LYS A 171 0.81 11.58 -14.24
CA LYS A 171 2.24 11.82 -14.07
C LYS A 171 3.10 10.73 -14.72
N THR A 172 2.76 9.46 -14.46
CA THR A 172 3.56 8.34 -14.99
C THR A 172 3.42 8.16 -16.49
N ALA A 173 2.25 8.47 -17.07
CA ALA A 173 2.06 8.46 -18.51
C ALA A 173 2.94 9.51 -19.22
N ASP A 174 3.02 10.73 -18.66
CA ASP A 174 3.86 11.78 -19.21
C ASP A 174 5.36 11.44 -19.10
N ILE A 175 5.81 10.93 -17.95
CA ILE A 175 7.20 10.50 -17.75
C ILE A 175 7.53 9.31 -18.66
N GLY A 176 6.64 8.31 -18.75
CA GLY A 176 6.84 7.15 -19.62
C GLY A 176 6.98 7.54 -21.09
N LYS A 177 6.18 8.51 -21.56
CA LYS A 177 6.31 9.04 -22.91
C LYS A 177 7.69 9.69 -23.14
N GLN A 178 8.13 10.56 -22.23
CA GLN A 178 9.43 11.24 -22.32
C GLN A 178 10.60 10.24 -22.30
N LEU A 179 10.55 9.26 -21.42
CA LEU A 179 11.58 8.22 -21.35
C LEU A 179 11.61 7.35 -22.62
N LYS A 180 10.45 7.00 -23.20
CA LYS A 180 10.38 6.25 -24.47
C LYS A 180 10.90 7.06 -25.66
N GLU A 181 10.68 8.38 -25.68
CA GLU A 181 11.27 9.26 -26.71
C GLU A 181 12.81 9.28 -26.62
N LYS A 182 13.36 9.17 -25.41
CA LYS A 182 14.80 9.15 -25.18
C LYS A 182 15.46 7.78 -25.42
N LEU A 183 14.88 6.73 -24.81
CA LEU A 183 15.51 5.40 -24.77
C LEU A 183 15.14 4.53 -25.98
N GLY A 184 14.02 4.83 -26.64
CA GLY A 184 13.44 4.05 -27.75
C GLY A 184 12.03 3.55 -27.42
N GLN A 185 11.15 3.57 -28.45
CA GLN A 185 9.73 3.23 -28.27
C GLN A 185 9.49 1.75 -27.93
N ASN A 186 10.39 0.86 -28.36
CA ASN A 186 10.21 -0.59 -28.27
C ASN A 186 11.24 -1.27 -27.37
N VAL A 187 11.95 -0.50 -26.54
CA VAL A 187 12.93 -1.08 -25.61
C VAL A 187 12.23 -1.91 -24.54
N THR A 188 12.90 -2.99 -24.16
CA THR A 188 12.43 -3.94 -23.16
C THR A 188 13.20 -3.83 -21.87
N PHE A 189 12.52 -4.05 -20.76
CA PHE A 189 13.10 -4.06 -19.42
C PHE A 189 13.01 -5.45 -18.79
N THR A 190 14.00 -5.78 -17.98
CA THR A 190 13.94 -6.92 -17.06
C THR A 190 14.19 -6.43 -15.64
N VAL A 191 13.33 -6.84 -14.70
CA VAL A 191 13.50 -6.57 -13.28
C VAL A 191 14.10 -7.79 -12.60
N VAL A 192 15.30 -7.60 -12.04
CA VAL A 192 16.08 -8.62 -11.34
C VAL A 192 16.11 -8.26 -9.85
N GLY A 193 15.81 -9.20 -9.00
CA GLY A 193 16.01 -9.08 -7.56
C GLY A 193 17.07 -10.06 -7.09
N LEU A 194 18.00 -9.58 -6.32
CA LEU A 194 19.08 -10.40 -5.74
C LEU A 194 18.83 -10.54 -4.24
N TYR A 195 18.83 -11.77 -3.76
CA TYR A 195 18.68 -12.10 -2.36
C TYR A 195 19.71 -13.16 -1.98
N GLU A 196 20.66 -12.81 -1.14
CA GLU A 196 21.81 -13.66 -0.81
C GLU A 196 22.55 -14.14 -2.07
N LYS A 197 22.40 -15.43 -2.42
CA LYS A 197 22.97 -16.04 -3.63
C LYS A 197 21.94 -16.32 -4.73
N GLU A 198 20.68 -16.04 -4.42
CA GLU A 198 19.56 -16.35 -5.30
C GLU A 198 19.28 -15.19 -6.26
N ILE A 199 18.89 -15.55 -7.48
CA ILE A 199 18.52 -14.61 -8.54
C ILE A 199 17.06 -14.80 -8.84
N TYR A 200 16.29 -13.73 -8.71
CA TYR A 200 14.87 -13.72 -9.04
C TYR A 200 14.59 -12.72 -10.15
N LEU A 201 13.69 -13.09 -11.05
CA LEU A 201 13.07 -12.18 -12.00
C LEU A 201 11.70 -11.79 -11.46
N PHE A 202 11.34 -10.51 -11.59
CA PHE A 202 10.05 -10.00 -11.12
C PHE A 202 9.20 -9.50 -12.28
N GLY A 203 7.90 -9.80 -12.18
CA GLY A 203 6.88 -9.37 -13.11
C GLY A 203 6.31 -7.98 -12.77
N ASN A 204 5.07 -7.78 -13.18
CA ASN A 204 4.41 -6.48 -13.14
C ASN A 204 3.50 -6.26 -11.92
N ASN A 205 3.57 -7.10 -10.88
CA ASN A 205 2.69 -7.06 -9.71
C ASN A 205 3.32 -7.63 -8.41
N TRP A 206 4.65 -7.65 -8.30
CA TRP A 206 5.37 -8.23 -7.15
C TRP A 206 6.43 -7.31 -6.55
N GLY A 207 6.24 -5.99 -6.68
CA GLY A 207 7.20 -5.00 -6.22
C GLY A 207 8.48 -4.98 -7.05
N ARG A 208 9.56 -4.60 -6.44
CA ARG A 208 10.90 -4.47 -7.05
C ARG A 208 10.96 -3.46 -8.20
N GLY A 209 9.97 -2.55 -8.29
CA GLY A 209 9.84 -1.56 -9.37
C GLY A 209 9.11 -2.09 -10.60
N GLY A 210 8.62 -3.34 -10.57
CA GLY A 210 7.89 -3.94 -11.69
C GLY A 210 6.62 -3.17 -12.04
N GLU A 211 5.84 -2.73 -11.05
CA GLU A 211 4.66 -1.90 -11.25
C GLU A 211 4.99 -0.56 -11.90
N VAL A 212 6.11 0.05 -11.52
CA VAL A 212 6.55 1.33 -12.10
C VAL A 212 6.98 1.14 -13.56
N ILE A 213 7.88 0.18 -13.82
CA ILE A 213 8.43 -0.07 -15.17
C ILE A 213 7.32 -0.50 -16.14
N TYR A 214 6.58 -1.55 -15.80
CA TYR A 214 5.69 -2.21 -16.77
C TYR A 214 4.29 -1.58 -16.84
N LYS A 215 3.70 -1.22 -15.68
CA LYS A 215 2.33 -0.71 -15.64
C LYS A 215 2.26 0.81 -15.69
N SER A 216 3.13 1.50 -14.94
CA SER A 216 3.02 2.95 -14.80
C SER A 216 3.72 3.69 -15.94
N LEU A 217 4.98 3.34 -16.26
CA LEU A 217 5.74 3.92 -17.38
C LEU A 217 5.41 3.24 -18.72
N GLY A 218 4.84 2.03 -18.68
CA GLY A 218 4.38 1.29 -19.83
C GLY A 218 5.50 0.74 -20.73
N PHE A 219 6.68 0.45 -20.16
CA PHE A 219 7.71 -0.28 -20.89
C PHE A 219 7.33 -1.75 -21.06
N ASP A 220 7.84 -2.37 -22.12
CA ASP A 220 7.60 -3.79 -22.40
C ASP A 220 8.68 -4.67 -21.72
N ALA A 221 8.41 -5.96 -21.63
CA ALA A 221 9.34 -6.98 -21.19
C ALA A 221 9.72 -7.91 -22.36
N PRO A 222 10.89 -8.59 -22.30
CA PRO A 222 11.17 -9.69 -23.22
C PRO A 222 10.04 -10.72 -23.22
N GLN A 223 9.78 -11.35 -24.38
CA GLN A 223 8.65 -12.31 -24.50
C GLN A 223 8.75 -13.44 -23.48
N LYS A 224 9.95 -13.95 -23.22
CA LYS A 224 10.18 -15.01 -22.23
C LYS A 224 9.81 -14.56 -20.79
N VAL A 225 10.05 -13.30 -20.43
CA VAL A 225 9.62 -12.73 -19.14
C VAL A 225 8.07 -12.65 -19.08
N LYS A 226 7.42 -12.24 -20.16
CA LYS A 226 5.95 -12.20 -20.23
C LYS A 226 5.33 -13.58 -20.10
N ASP A 227 5.93 -14.60 -20.70
CA ASP A 227 5.39 -15.96 -20.73
C ASP A 227 5.65 -16.73 -19.44
N GLU A 228 6.81 -16.57 -18.82
CA GLU A 228 7.27 -17.41 -17.71
C GLU A 228 7.28 -16.69 -16.35
N VAL A 229 7.41 -15.35 -16.31
CA VAL A 229 7.51 -14.59 -15.06
C VAL A 229 6.20 -13.89 -14.69
N PHE A 230 5.53 -13.23 -15.66
CA PHE A 230 4.31 -12.47 -15.37
C PHE A 230 3.17 -13.31 -14.78
N PRO A 231 2.91 -14.57 -15.22
CA PRO A 231 1.81 -15.36 -14.69
C PRO A 231 1.92 -15.68 -13.19
N SER A 232 3.15 -15.94 -12.70
CA SER A 232 3.43 -16.21 -11.28
C SER A 232 3.83 -14.96 -10.51
N GLY A 233 4.18 -13.88 -11.21
CA GLY A 233 4.69 -12.63 -10.66
C GLY A 233 6.19 -12.65 -10.38
N TYR A 234 6.81 -13.81 -10.21
CA TYR A 234 8.26 -13.96 -10.07
C TYR A 234 8.74 -15.34 -10.55
N LEU A 235 10.03 -15.44 -10.85
CA LEU A 235 10.69 -16.67 -11.21
C LEU A 235 12.11 -16.70 -10.64
N GLN A 236 12.47 -17.76 -9.93
CA GLN A 236 13.86 -18.00 -9.55
C GLN A 236 14.61 -18.60 -10.74
N VAL A 237 15.78 -18.06 -11.05
CA VAL A 237 16.64 -18.52 -12.15
C VAL A 237 18.06 -18.78 -11.69
N SER A 238 18.79 -19.58 -12.47
CA SER A 238 20.21 -19.80 -12.21
C SER A 238 21.05 -18.71 -12.89
N GLN A 239 22.33 -18.61 -12.46
CA GLN A 239 23.29 -17.71 -13.07
C GLN A 239 23.53 -18.02 -14.57
N GLU A 240 23.41 -19.28 -14.97
CA GLU A 240 23.63 -19.72 -16.36
C GLU A 240 22.46 -19.33 -17.26
N THR A 241 21.23 -19.28 -16.71
CA THR A 241 20.02 -19.04 -17.50
C THR A 241 19.53 -17.60 -17.47
N VAL A 242 20.02 -16.77 -16.54
CA VAL A 242 19.53 -15.39 -16.39
C VAL A 242 19.63 -14.57 -17.67
N SER A 243 20.66 -14.79 -18.48
CA SER A 243 20.87 -14.07 -19.76
C SER A 243 19.75 -14.26 -20.76
N GLU A 244 19.00 -15.37 -20.69
CA GLU A 244 17.89 -15.65 -21.60
C GLU A 244 16.65 -14.76 -21.39
N TYR A 245 16.60 -14.05 -20.26
CA TYR A 245 15.49 -13.20 -19.85
C TYR A 245 15.80 -11.71 -19.90
N ILE A 246 17.06 -11.34 -20.13
CA ILE A 246 17.48 -9.94 -20.08
C ILE A 246 17.08 -9.19 -21.35
N GLY A 247 16.42 -8.06 -21.18
CA GLY A 247 16.06 -7.12 -22.22
C GLY A 247 17.13 -6.07 -22.50
N ASP A 248 16.73 -4.96 -23.12
CA ASP A 248 17.61 -3.84 -23.45
C ASP A 248 18.11 -3.09 -22.22
N TYR A 249 17.30 -3.06 -21.16
CA TYR A 249 17.58 -2.41 -19.87
C TYR A 249 17.29 -3.36 -18.72
N VAL A 250 18.04 -3.22 -17.64
CA VAL A 250 17.87 -4.04 -16.42
C VAL A 250 17.76 -3.15 -15.20
N LEU A 251 16.67 -3.35 -14.44
CA LEU A 251 16.55 -2.85 -13.07
C LEU A 251 17.02 -3.96 -12.13
N VAL A 252 18.03 -3.71 -11.29
CA VAL A 252 18.55 -4.70 -10.34
C VAL A 252 18.33 -4.20 -8.92
N ALA A 253 17.43 -4.86 -8.19
CA ALA A 253 17.18 -4.59 -6.77
C ALA A 253 18.06 -5.52 -5.91
N ALA A 254 18.93 -4.94 -5.11
CA ALA A 254 19.80 -5.65 -4.16
C ALA A 254 19.82 -4.92 -2.81
N GLU A 255 20.03 -5.67 -1.71
CA GLU A 255 20.06 -5.08 -0.36
C GLU A 255 21.33 -4.26 -0.11
N ASP A 256 22.44 -4.67 -0.71
CA ASP A 256 23.74 -3.98 -0.61
C ASP A 256 24.61 -4.26 -1.84
N ASP A 257 25.78 -3.62 -1.90
CA ASP A 257 26.73 -3.77 -3.01
C ASP A 257 27.39 -5.16 -3.09
N LYS A 258 27.31 -5.97 -2.03
CA LYS A 258 27.87 -7.31 -1.97
C LYS A 258 26.89 -8.36 -2.45
N THR A 259 25.61 -8.08 -2.30
CA THR A 259 24.54 -8.97 -2.77
C THR A 259 24.60 -9.08 -4.28
N GLY A 260 24.76 -10.31 -4.77
CA GLY A 260 24.88 -10.57 -6.20
C GLY A 260 26.31 -10.42 -6.79
N SER A 261 27.34 -10.20 -5.96
CA SER A 261 28.73 -10.08 -6.44
C SER A 261 29.13 -11.25 -7.34
N ALA A 262 28.76 -12.49 -6.98
CA ALA A 262 29.05 -13.67 -7.79
C ALA A 262 28.40 -13.59 -9.19
N LEU A 263 27.19 -13.05 -9.30
CA LEU A 263 26.55 -12.83 -10.59
C LEU A 263 27.31 -11.77 -11.40
N TYR A 264 27.61 -10.62 -10.79
CA TYR A 264 28.29 -9.51 -11.47
C TYR A 264 29.69 -9.87 -11.99
N GLU A 265 30.37 -10.79 -11.30
CA GLU A 265 31.71 -11.25 -11.69
C GLU A 265 31.68 -12.34 -12.76
N SER A 266 30.51 -12.97 -13.01
CA SER A 266 30.39 -14.07 -13.96
C SER A 266 30.59 -13.64 -15.42
N ASP A 267 31.13 -14.55 -16.23
CA ASP A 267 31.27 -14.33 -17.66
C ASP A 267 29.92 -14.25 -18.37
N VAL A 268 28.91 -14.99 -17.88
CA VAL A 268 27.54 -14.93 -18.38
C VAL A 268 26.99 -13.51 -18.24
N TRP A 269 27.06 -12.92 -17.04
CA TRP A 269 26.57 -11.56 -16.81
C TRP A 269 27.32 -10.52 -17.66
N LYS A 270 28.65 -10.60 -17.70
CA LYS A 270 29.49 -9.68 -18.50
C LYS A 270 29.27 -9.78 -20.01
N SER A 271 28.76 -10.91 -20.49
CA SER A 271 28.45 -11.12 -21.91
C SER A 271 27.11 -10.52 -22.34
N ILE A 272 26.23 -10.15 -21.40
CA ILE A 272 24.89 -9.61 -21.67
C ILE A 272 25.00 -8.23 -22.35
N PRO A 273 24.36 -7.99 -23.51
CA PRO A 273 24.42 -6.70 -24.20
C PRO A 273 24.07 -5.51 -23.34
N ALA A 274 23.00 -5.59 -22.52
CA ALA A 274 22.59 -4.53 -21.62
C ALA A 274 23.71 -4.20 -20.58
N VAL A 275 24.43 -5.21 -20.10
CA VAL A 275 25.56 -5.01 -19.19
C VAL A 275 26.73 -4.32 -19.89
N GLN A 276 27.08 -4.76 -21.10
CA GLN A 276 28.16 -4.17 -21.91
C GLN A 276 27.87 -2.71 -22.30
N GLN A 277 26.61 -2.35 -22.49
CA GLN A 277 26.15 -1.01 -22.80
C GLN A 277 25.89 -0.14 -21.56
N ASN A 278 26.14 -0.68 -20.35
CA ASN A 278 25.86 0.00 -19.09
C ASN A 278 24.37 0.37 -18.90
N HIS A 279 23.45 -0.40 -19.45
CA HIS A 279 22.01 -0.24 -19.31
C HIS A 279 21.47 -0.93 -18.03
N ILE A 280 22.18 -0.77 -16.92
CA ILE A 280 21.86 -1.38 -15.62
C ILE A 280 21.55 -0.29 -14.61
N LEU A 281 20.32 -0.30 -14.09
CA LEU A 281 19.92 0.56 -12.97
C LEU A 281 19.91 -0.28 -11.67
N LYS A 282 20.89 -0.05 -10.80
CA LYS A 282 20.93 -0.69 -9.47
C LYS A 282 20.14 0.14 -8.47
N VAL A 283 19.31 -0.52 -7.67
CA VAL A 283 18.44 0.12 -6.69
C VAL A 283 18.45 -0.63 -5.35
N ASP A 284 18.15 0.09 -4.26
CA ASP A 284 18.07 -0.46 -2.91
C ASP A 284 16.80 -1.33 -2.76
N ALA A 285 16.99 -2.64 -2.58
CA ALA A 285 15.88 -3.58 -2.39
C ALA A 285 15.02 -3.25 -1.15
N ASN A 286 15.58 -2.60 -0.12
CA ASN A 286 14.79 -2.20 1.05
C ASN A 286 13.71 -1.15 0.73
N ALA A 287 13.91 -0.33 -0.30
CA ALA A 287 12.87 0.56 -0.83
C ALA A 287 12.01 -0.16 -1.87
N PHE A 288 12.63 -0.84 -2.82
CA PHE A 288 11.97 -1.45 -3.98
C PHE A 288 11.22 -2.75 -3.67
N TYR A 289 11.21 -3.21 -2.43
CA TYR A 289 10.41 -4.35 -1.98
C TYR A 289 8.90 -4.09 -2.07
N PHE A 290 8.47 -2.85 -1.99
CA PHE A 290 7.09 -2.42 -1.76
C PHE A 290 6.44 -1.91 -3.05
N ASN A 291 5.10 -1.80 -3.03
CA ASN A 291 4.31 -1.23 -4.12
C ASN A 291 3.20 -0.30 -3.60
N ASP A 292 3.38 0.25 -2.40
CA ASP A 292 2.47 1.23 -1.84
C ASP A 292 2.67 2.64 -2.44
N PRO A 293 1.67 3.53 -2.36
CA PRO A 293 1.71 4.85 -2.98
C PRO A 293 2.93 5.69 -2.63
N LEU A 294 3.37 5.66 -1.36
CA LEU A 294 4.49 6.47 -0.89
C LEU A 294 5.82 5.96 -1.44
N THR A 295 5.97 4.64 -1.48
CA THR A 295 7.17 3.99 -1.99
C THR A 295 7.23 4.08 -3.50
N LEU A 296 6.11 3.92 -4.22
CA LEU A 296 6.04 4.08 -5.67
C LEU A 296 6.47 5.47 -6.15
N GLU A 297 6.12 6.53 -5.41
CA GLU A 297 6.58 7.89 -5.70
C GLU A 297 8.11 8.01 -5.62
N TYR A 298 8.71 7.39 -4.63
CA TYR A 298 10.16 7.34 -4.47
C TYR A 298 10.82 6.49 -5.57
N GLU A 299 10.28 5.31 -5.85
CA GLU A 299 10.78 4.42 -6.91
C GLU A 299 10.73 5.09 -8.28
N LEU A 300 9.61 5.74 -8.62
CA LEU A 300 9.46 6.49 -9.87
C LEU A 300 10.56 7.53 -10.04
N LYS A 301 10.84 8.30 -8.97
CA LYS A 301 11.91 9.30 -9.01
C LYS A 301 13.27 8.68 -9.26
N ILE A 302 13.62 7.59 -8.55
CA ILE A 302 14.92 6.90 -8.72
C ILE A 302 15.04 6.31 -10.13
N ILE A 303 13.98 5.69 -10.64
CA ILE A 303 13.95 5.11 -11.99
C ILE A 303 14.09 6.22 -13.03
N GLN A 304 13.32 7.30 -12.93
CA GLN A 304 13.40 8.43 -13.85
C GLN A 304 14.80 9.04 -13.84
N ASP A 305 15.31 9.46 -12.67
CA ASP A 305 16.64 10.08 -12.53
C ASP A 305 17.77 9.17 -13.07
N GLY A 306 17.61 7.86 -12.90
CA GLY A 306 18.58 6.86 -13.38
C GLY A 306 18.54 6.71 -14.90
N LEU A 307 17.35 6.52 -15.48
CA LEU A 307 17.17 6.34 -16.92
C LEU A 307 17.49 7.62 -17.71
N GLU A 308 17.23 8.80 -17.14
CA GLU A 308 17.61 10.08 -17.77
C GLU A 308 19.13 10.26 -17.90
N LYS A 309 19.94 9.58 -17.11
CA LYS A 309 21.40 9.61 -17.17
C LYS A 309 22.02 8.56 -18.07
N MET A 310 21.25 7.55 -18.48
CA MET A 310 21.70 6.55 -19.45
C MET A 310 21.69 7.13 -20.86
N ASN A 311 22.69 6.77 -21.65
CA ASN A 311 22.84 7.26 -23.04
C ASN A 311 22.21 6.29 -24.02
#